data_28d0dfeb0f0460e22b4345f516868b8c
#
_entry.id   28d0dfeb0f0460e22b4345f516868b8c
#
_cell.length_a   1.000
_cell.length_b   1.000
_cell.length_c   1.000
_cell.angle_alpha   90.00
_cell.angle_beta   90.00
_cell.angle_gamma   90.00
#
_symmetry.space_group_name_H-M   'P 1'
#
loop_
_entity.id
_entity.type
_entity.pdbx_description
1 polymer ?
#
loop_
_entity_poly.entity_id
_entity_poly.type
_entity_poly.pdbx_seq_one_letter_code
_entity_poly.pdbx_strand_id
1 'polypeptide(L)'
;QKTAKELGGQVWHNADLLEEINYLVEYPTPLYGRIDEEFLDLPVPAVVTPMRDHQRYYPVRKEDGSLMPYFLTVRNGGDRAIRNVQIGNERVLRARLDDAKFFFDGDRRKSLEGHREALSRINYQEGMGTMLDKSDRLVKLVEEIGEDWNFTDTEKSDVRRAAYLSKSDLATGMVTEFTELQGEMGKEYALLDGEKPKVAAAIFEQYMPRFAGDVLPKSSIGRALSLSDKLDNLAATFLRRLIPTGSQDPFALRRQTIGAIHILTDGEIHWDIRKGVKLALALLPGTQEEKEAAANKVEDFFRQRIKAILLDEGVDYDIVDAVLTGAIDDVYAIFLKAHSMMDSHVKGELEMRQAVTRLVNITKGKIAVEIRPELLTEEAEKNLYAALEKAGEIK
;
A
#
# COMPACT_ATOMS: atom_id res chain seq x y z
N GLN A 1 27.27 -6.10 16.92
CA GLN A 1 26.92 -7.50 17.26
C GLN A 1 27.79 -8.04 18.43
N LYS A 2 29.11 -7.76 18.47
CA LYS A 2 29.96 -8.25 19.56
C LYS A 2 29.42 -7.79 20.92
N THR A 3 29.17 -6.49 21.10
CA THR A 3 28.61 -5.92 22.32
C THR A 3 27.27 -6.53 22.74
N ALA A 4 26.37 -6.81 21.78
CA ALA A 4 25.10 -7.45 22.09
C ALA A 4 25.28 -8.89 22.59
N LYS A 5 26.23 -9.64 22.04
CA LYS A 5 26.56 -11.00 22.48
C LYS A 5 27.13 -10.99 23.90
N GLU A 6 27.95 -9.99 24.26
CA GLU A 6 28.47 -9.80 25.62
C GLU A 6 27.34 -9.53 26.63
N LEU A 7 26.22 -8.96 26.20
CA LEU A 7 25.03 -8.75 27.00
C LEU A 7 24.07 -9.98 26.99
N GLY A 8 24.40 -11.06 26.26
CA GLY A 8 23.60 -12.27 26.16
C GLY A 8 22.45 -12.16 25.14
N GLY A 9 22.53 -11.23 24.19
CA GLY A 9 21.48 -10.99 23.20
C GLY A 9 22.02 -10.78 21.78
N GLN A 10 21.11 -10.39 20.91
CA GLN A 10 21.36 -10.08 19.50
C GLN A 10 20.84 -8.68 19.18
N VAL A 11 21.55 -7.97 18.29
CA VAL A 11 21.06 -6.70 17.73
C VAL A 11 19.84 -6.98 16.88
N TRP A 12 18.78 -6.25 17.08
CA TRP A 12 17.68 -6.24 16.11
C TRP A 12 18.14 -5.45 14.88
N HIS A 13 18.59 -6.20 13.87
CA HIS A 13 19.20 -5.65 12.68
C HIS A 13 18.21 -4.79 11.89
N ASN A 14 18.67 -3.61 11.47
CA ASN A 14 17.98 -2.71 10.54
C ASN A 14 19.05 -2.19 9.57
N ALA A 15 18.90 -2.53 8.29
CA ALA A 15 19.86 -2.19 7.24
C ALA A 15 19.90 -0.68 6.97
N ASP A 16 18.73 -0.04 6.93
CA ASP A 16 18.59 1.39 6.63
C ASP A 16 19.23 2.23 7.75
N LEU A 17 18.95 1.86 9.02
CA LEU A 17 19.58 2.51 10.16
C LEU A 17 21.10 2.31 10.17
N LEU A 18 21.58 1.14 9.74
CA LEU A 18 23.01 0.89 9.63
C LEU A 18 23.66 1.77 8.57
N GLU A 19 23.02 1.90 7.43
CA GLU A 19 23.47 2.75 6.34
C GLU A 19 23.47 4.23 6.76
N GLU A 20 22.37 4.70 7.39
CA GLU A 20 22.28 6.06 7.93
C GLU A 20 23.44 6.36 8.90
N ILE A 21 23.68 5.47 9.88
CA ILE A 21 24.76 5.65 10.85
C ILE A 21 26.13 5.62 10.18
N ASN A 22 26.32 4.78 9.18
CA ASN A 22 27.58 4.70 8.44
C ASN A 22 27.94 6.01 7.74
N TYR A 23 26.94 6.76 7.25
CA TYR A 23 27.17 8.08 6.67
C TYR A 23 27.28 9.23 7.69
N LEU A 24 26.76 9.04 8.90
CA LEU A 24 26.79 10.06 9.96
C LEU A 24 28.05 10.00 10.85
N VAL A 25 28.78 8.87 10.87
CA VAL A 25 29.84 8.63 11.85
C VAL A 25 31.17 8.36 11.16
N GLU A 26 32.15 9.24 11.42
CA GLU A 26 33.51 9.13 10.87
C GLU A 26 34.39 8.23 11.74
N TYR A 27 34.24 8.29 13.07
CA TYR A 27 35.00 7.51 14.05
C TYR A 27 34.06 6.71 14.98
N PRO A 28 33.59 5.51 14.53
CA PRO A 28 32.55 4.77 15.23
C PRO A 28 33.06 4.12 16.52
N THR A 29 32.49 4.49 17.66
CA THR A 29 32.67 3.83 18.92
C THR A 29 31.34 3.29 19.42
N PRO A 30 31.15 1.95 19.46
CA PRO A 30 29.92 1.34 19.94
C PRO A 30 29.81 1.47 21.46
N LEU A 31 28.62 1.75 21.93
CA LEU A 31 28.29 1.72 23.36
C LEU A 31 26.86 1.17 23.52
N TYR A 32 26.55 0.72 24.72
CA TYR A 32 25.21 0.28 25.08
C TYR A 32 24.64 1.14 26.20
N GLY A 33 23.35 1.14 26.34
CA GLY A 33 22.63 1.68 27.47
C GLY A 33 21.56 0.71 27.95
N ARG A 34 21.04 0.98 29.15
CA ARG A 34 19.98 0.19 29.77
C ARG A 34 18.72 1.03 29.87
N ILE A 35 17.57 0.39 29.68
CA ILE A 35 16.23 0.90 30.01
C ILE A 35 15.71 0.18 31.24
N ASP A 36 14.71 0.77 31.91
CA ASP A 36 14.05 0.11 33.02
C ASP A 36 13.17 -1.02 32.49
N GLU A 37 13.12 -2.10 33.25
CA GLU A 37 12.40 -3.31 32.86
C GLU A 37 10.89 -3.10 32.72
N GLU A 38 10.33 -2.12 33.43
CA GLU A 38 8.91 -1.76 33.33
C GLU A 38 8.47 -1.31 31.93
N PHE A 39 9.38 -0.77 31.11
CA PHE A 39 9.07 -0.39 29.73
C PHE A 39 8.94 -1.59 28.79
N LEU A 40 9.40 -2.78 29.21
CA LEU A 40 9.21 -4.00 28.42
C LEU A 40 7.78 -4.53 28.48
N ASP A 41 6.94 -4.01 29.39
CA ASP A 41 5.51 -4.29 29.47
C ASP A 41 4.70 -3.53 28.38
N LEU A 42 5.31 -2.52 27.78
CA LEU A 42 4.70 -1.80 26.66
C LEU A 42 4.72 -2.65 25.37
N PRO A 43 3.78 -2.42 24.46
CA PRO A 43 3.85 -3.00 23.11
C PRO A 43 5.22 -2.74 22.46
N VAL A 44 5.75 -3.75 21.78
CA VAL A 44 7.08 -3.69 21.17
C VAL A 44 7.27 -2.45 20.28
N PRO A 45 6.30 -2.06 19.41
CA PRO A 45 6.44 -0.84 18.63
C PRO A 45 6.61 0.43 19.47
N ALA A 46 5.93 0.53 20.61
CA ALA A 46 6.00 1.70 21.49
C ALA A 46 7.38 1.84 22.17
N VAL A 47 8.14 0.74 22.32
CA VAL A 47 9.50 0.76 22.85
C VAL A 47 10.55 0.96 21.75
N VAL A 48 10.36 0.27 20.62
CA VAL A 48 11.35 0.22 19.53
C VAL A 48 11.38 1.51 18.71
N THR A 49 10.23 2.12 18.44
CA THR A 49 10.16 3.34 17.62
C THR A 49 10.91 4.51 18.24
N PRO A 50 10.73 4.88 19.52
CA PRO A 50 11.56 5.90 20.15
C PRO A 50 13.07 5.59 20.10
N MET A 51 13.45 4.32 20.23
CA MET A 51 14.87 3.92 20.12
C MET A 51 15.40 4.14 18.71
N ARG A 52 14.73 3.56 17.73
CA ARG A 52 15.23 3.47 16.35
C ARG A 52 15.05 4.78 15.59
N ASP A 53 13.83 5.30 15.58
CA ASP A 53 13.46 6.37 14.66
C ASP A 53 13.78 7.76 15.23
N HIS A 54 13.78 7.90 16.57
CA HIS A 54 14.10 9.18 17.20
C HIS A 54 15.55 9.28 17.65
N GLN A 55 16.13 8.19 18.19
CA GLN A 55 17.46 8.22 18.80
C GLN A 55 18.52 7.47 18.00
N ARG A 56 18.15 6.75 16.92
CA ARG A 56 19.07 5.92 16.12
C ARG A 56 19.79 4.87 16.95
N TYR A 57 19.06 4.27 17.88
CA TYR A 57 19.55 3.18 18.71
C TYR A 57 19.04 1.84 18.17
N TYR A 58 19.85 0.81 18.35
CA TYR A 58 19.47 -0.56 18.02
C TYR A 58 18.92 -1.25 19.26
N PRO A 59 17.68 -1.73 19.24
CA PRO A 59 17.15 -2.60 20.27
C PRO A 59 17.95 -3.91 20.36
N VAL A 60 18.11 -4.45 21.55
CA VAL A 60 18.68 -5.78 21.78
C VAL A 60 17.55 -6.74 22.10
N ARG A 61 17.59 -7.95 21.53
CA ARG A 61 16.61 -9.01 21.75
C ARG A 61 17.28 -10.32 22.12
N LYS A 62 16.54 -11.18 22.82
CA LYS A 62 16.94 -12.56 23.09
C LYS A 62 16.83 -13.42 21.82
N GLU A 63 17.28 -14.67 21.91
CA GLU A 63 17.15 -15.64 20.81
C GLU A 63 15.68 -15.97 20.46
N ASP A 64 14.78 -15.92 21.43
CA ASP A 64 13.34 -16.12 21.28
C ASP A 64 12.62 -14.91 20.62
N GLY A 65 13.36 -13.83 20.34
CA GLY A 65 12.85 -12.61 19.74
C GLY A 65 12.32 -11.57 20.73
N SER A 66 12.20 -11.87 22.02
CA SER A 66 11.76 -10.91 23.03
C SER A 66 12.79 -9.81 23.26
N LEU A 67 12.30 -8.58 23.55
CA LEU A 67 13.17 -7.44 23.84
C LEU A 67 13.95 -7.67 25.14
N MET A 68 15.17 -7.16 25.14
CA MET A 68 16.01 -7.04 26.35
C MET A 68 16.02 -5.58 26.82
N PRO A 69 16.29 -5.31 28.10
CA PRO A 69 16.36 -3.96 28.64
C PRO A 69 17.68 -3.24 28.26
N TYR A 70 18.09 -3.41 27.00
CA TYR A 70 19.33 -2.84 26.46
C TYR A 70 19.11 -2.27 25.07
N PHE A 71 19.83 -1.20 24.79
CA PHE A 71 19.98 -0.67 23.44
C PHE A 71 21.45 -0.47 23.10
N LEU A 72 21.78 -0.48 21.83
CA LEU A 72 23.10 -0.17 21.30
C LEU A 72 23.05 1.10 20.50
N THR A 73 24.08 1.91 20.61
CA THR A 73 24.27 3.09 19.76
C THR A 73 25.73 3.24 19.36
N VAL A 74 26.00 4.09 18.39
CA VAL A 74 27.32 4.35 17.86
C VAL A 74 27.62 5.83 18.06
N ARG A 75 28.65 6.13 18.84
CA ARG A 75 29.17 7.47 19.04
C ARG A 75 30.16 7.83 17.93
N ASN A 76 30.10 9.07 17.45
CA ASN A 76 31.16 9.63 16.63
C ASN A 76 32.28 10.19 17.55
N GLY A 77 33.40 9.49 17.68
CA GLY A 77 34.54 9.85 18.51
C GLY A 77 34.98 8.70 19.42
N GLY A 78 36.11 8.91 20.14
CA GLY A 78 36.69 7.90 21.00
C GLY A 78 35.93 7.62 22.29
N ASP A 79 36.53 6.82 23.17
CA ASP A 79 35.95 6.33 24.42
C ASP A 79 36.05 7.30 25.61
N ARG A 80 36.66 8.48 25.42
CA ARG A 80 36.78 9.50 26.47
C ARG A 80 35.43 9.86 27.04
N ALA A 81 35.25 9.71 28.36
CA ALA A 81 34.02 9.96 29.09
C ALA A 81 32.81 9.17 28.57
N ILE A 82 33.01 7.97 28.02
CA ILE A 82 31.97 7.13 27.43
C ILE A 82 30.82 6.84 28.42
N ARG A 83 31.12 6.72 29.68
CA ARG A 83 30.12 6.52 30.75
C ARG A 83 29.18 7.71 30.88
N ASN A 84 29.63 8.94 30.71
CA ASN A 84 28.77 10.12 30.74
C ASN A 84 27.87 10.17 29.53
N VAL A 85 28.36 9.74 28.34
CA VAL A 85 27.57 9.62 27.13
C VAL A 85 26.48 8.55 27.29
N GLN A 86 26.85 7.41 27.86
CA GLN A 86 25.90 6.32 28.16
C GLN A 86 24.76 6.82 29.05
N ILE A 87 25.09 7.45 30.19
CA ILE A 87 24.10 8.00 31.13
C ILE A 87 23.21 9.06 30.43
N GLY A 88 23.81 9.90 29.58
CA GLY A 88 23.05 10.88 28.80
C GLY A 88 22.02 10.23 27.87
N ASN A 89 22.45 9.20 27.13
CA ASN A 89 21.57 8.46 26.21
C ASN A 89 20.46 7.70 26.96
N GLU A 90 20.78 7.05 28.08
CA GLU A 90 19.81 6.38 28.94
C GLU A 90 18.74 7.37 29.45
N ARG A 91 19.16 8.58 29.85
CA ARG A 91 18.26 9.63 30.34
C ARG A 91 17.33 10.15 29.27
N VAL A 92 17.84 10.39 28.05
CA VAL A 92 17.02 10.86 26.92
C VAL A 92 15.99 9.81 26.51
N LEU A 93 16.44 8.56 26.41
CA LEU A 93 15.53 7.47 26.03
C LEU A 93 14.46 7.22 27.10
N ARG A 94 14.84 7.26 28.39
CA ARG A 94 13.90 7.14 29.51
C ARG A 94 12.77 8.16 29.39
N ALA A 95 13.07 9.44 29.15
CA ALA A 95 12.06 10.46 29.02
C ALA A 95 11.04 10.14 27.90
N ARG A 96 11.52 9.63 26.76
CA ARG A 96 10.66 9.21 25.66
C ARG A 96 9.79 7.98 25.99
N LEU A 97 10.35 7.04 26.75
CA LEU A 97 9.62 5.85 27.18
C LEU A 97 8.62 6.16 28.31
N ASP A 98 8.94 7.13 29.18
CA ASP A 98 7.99 7.66 30.16
C ASP A 98 6.78 8.30 29.46
N ASP A 99 6.99 9.10 28.42
CA ASP A 99 5.93 9.68 27.59
C ASP A 99 5.10 8.54 26.92
N ALA A 100 5.75 7.56 26.31
CA ALA A 100 5.07 6.43 25.69
C ALA A 100 4.21 5.65 26.69
N LYS A 101 4.74 5.39 27.89
CA LYS A 101 4.01 4.73 28.96
C LYS A 101 2.81 5.55 29.43
N PHE A 102 2.99 6.84 29.61
CA PHE A 102 1.91 7.75 30.01
C PHE A 102 0.75 7.73 29.01
N PHE A 103 1.04 7.83 27.72
CA PHE A 103 -0.01 7.79 26.69
C PHE A 103 -0.64 6.41 26.59
N PHE A 104 0.16 5.34 26.62
CA PHE A 104 -0.36 3.98 26.60
C PHE A 104 -1.32 3.70 27.75
N ASP A 105 -0.92 4.02 28.99
CA ASP A 105 -1.76 3.83 30.19
C ASP A 105 -3.03 4.70 30.11
N GLY A 106 -2.94 5.88 29.51
CA GLY A 106 -4.06 6.77 29.26
C GLY A 106 -5.06 6.18 28.25
N ASP A 107 -4.55 5.71 27.13
CA ASP A 107 -5.33 5.13 26.03
C ASP A 107 -6.04 3.84 26.46
N ARG A 108 -5.39 3.00 27.27
CA ARG A 108 -5.94 1.74 27.78
C ARG A 108 -7.13 1.89 28.74
N ARG A 109 -7.49 3.10 29.14
CA ARG A 109 -8.71 3.37 29.90
C ARG A 109 -10.00 3.17 29.10
N LYS A 110 -9.86 3.10 27.76
CA LYS A 110 -10.93 2.81 26.81
C LYS A 110 -10.46 1.71 25.84
N SER A 111 -11.40 1.01 25.27
CA SER A 111 -11.10 0.13 24.14
C SER A 111 -10.79 0.94 22.87
N LEU A 112 -10.18 0.31 21.88
CA LEU A 112 -9.97 0.91 20.54
C LEU A 112 -11.30 1.41 19.95
N GLU A 113 -12.37 0.66 20.10
CA GLU A 113 -13.72 1.08 19.72
C GLU A 113 -14.18 2.32 20.50
N GLY A 114 -13.83 2.43 21.78
CA GLY A 114 -14.15 3.60 22.62
C GLY A 114 -13.45 4.87 22.19
N HIS A 115 -12.38 4.81 21.39
CA HIS A 115 -11.71 5.96 20.78
C HIS A 115 -12.36 6.40 19.47
N ARG A 116 -13.18 5.55 18.82
CA ARG A 116 -13.72 5.77 17.48
C ARG A 116 -14.55 7.07 17.38
N GLU A 117 -15.39 7.38 18.36
CA GLU A 117 -16.22 8.58 18.34
C GLU A 117 -15.39 9.88 18.25
N ALA A 118 -14.20 9.89 18.82
CA ALA A 118 -13.30 11.04 18.78
C ALA A 118 -12.76 11.34 17.36
N LEU A 119 -12.85 10.41 16.42
CA LEU A 119 -12.55 10.64 15.01
C LEU A 119 -13.44 11.73 14.38
N SER A 120 -14.62 12.00 14.94
CA SER A 120 -15.49 13.09 14.52
C SER A 120 -14.87 14.48 14.72
N ARG A 121 -13.83 14.59 15.54
CA ARG A 121 -13.08 15.84 15.79
C ARG A 121 -11.86 15.99 14.89
N ILE A 122 -11.50 14.96 14.13
CA ILE A 122 -10.36 14.98 13.21
C ILE A 122 -10.88 15.21 11.80
N ASN A 123 -10.59 16.37 11.24
CA ASN A 123 -10.96 16.66 9.86
C ASN A 123 -10.19 15.76 8.90
N TYR A 124 -10.91 15.17 7.93
CA TYR A 124 -10.27 14.38 6.86
C TYR A 124 -9.76 15.29 5.74
N GLN A 125 -10.68 15.90 5.02
CA GLN A 125 -10.39 16.91 3.99
C GLN A 125 -11.53 17.93 3.98
N GLU A 126 -11.23 19.17 3.60
CA GLU A 126 -12.24 20.22 3.50
C GLU A 126 -13.41 19.80 2.60
N GLY A 127 -14.62 19.82 3.14
CA GLY A 127 -15.84 19.42 2.44
C GLY A 127 -16.03 17.91 2.24
N MET A 128 -15.11 17.05 2.75
CA MET A 128 -15.21 15.58 2.67
C MET A 128 -15.50 14.91 4.01
N GLY A 129 -15.81 15.70 5.04
CA GLY A 129 -16.14 15.24 6.38
C GLY A 129 -14.93 14.98 7.27
N THR A 130 -15.14 14.17 8.29
CA THR A 130 -14.20 13.83 9.35
C THR A 130 -13.56 12.45 9.10
N MET A 131 -12.60 12.07 9.94
CA MET A 131 -12.04 10.71 9.93
C MET A 131 -13.07 9.65 10.35
N LEU A 132 -14.11 10.04 11.13
CA LEU A 132 -15.24 9.15 11.43
C LEU A 132 -16.04 8.87 10.16
N ASP A 133 -16.41 9.91 9.40
CA ASP A 133 -17.12 9.78 8.14
C ASP A 133 -16.33 8.90 7.13
N LYS A 134 -14.99 9.07 7.10
CA LYS A 134 -14.11 8.23 6.29
C LYS A 134 -14.18 6.76 6.76
N SER A 135 -14.06 6.50 8.05
CA SER A 135 -14.16 5.13 8.58
C SER A 135 -15.51 4.49 8.23
N ASP A 136 -16.61 5.24 8.27
CA ASP A 136 -17.94 4.76 7.88
C ASP A 136 -18.03 4.45 6.37
N ARG A 137 -17.35 5.24 5.52
CA ARG A 137 -17.25 4.93 4.09
C ARG A 137 -16.42 3.68 3.83
N LEU A 138 -15.32 3.48 4.57
CA LEU A 138 -14.51 2.27 4.45
C LEU A 138 -15.32 1.01 4.77
N VAL A 139 -16.18 1.05 5.80
CA VAL A 139 -17.09 -0.08 6.10
C VAL A 139 -17.94 -0.43 4.89
N LYS A 140 -18.56 0.55 4.24
CA LYS A 140 -19.40 0.32 3.04
C LYS A 140 -18.59 -0.20 1.85
N LEU A 141 -17.38 0.33 1.66
CA LEU A 141 -16.51 -0.10 0.55
C LEU A 141 -16.05 -1.55 0.72
N VAL A 142 -15.64 -1.97 1.93
CA VAL A 142 -15.21 -3.35 2.16
C VAL A 142 -16.36 -4.35 2.08
N GLU A 143 -17.60 -3.95 2.40
CA GLU A 143 -18.80 -4.77 2.23
C GLU A 143 -19.00 -5.10 0.73
N GLU A 144 -18.96 -4.10 -0.14
CA GLU A 144 -19.10 -4.27 -1.59
C GLU A 144 -17.94 -5.08 -2.19
N ILE A 145 -16.70 -4.76 -1.79
CA ILE A 145 -15.52 -5.51 -2.23
C ILE A 145 -15.60 -6.97 -1.76
N GLY A 146 -16.05 -7.22 -0.53
CA GLY A 146 -16.20 -8.56 0.00
C GLY A 146 -17.24 -9.40 -0.75
N GLU A 147 -18.32 -8.79 -1.26
CA GLU A 147 -19.26 -9.46 -2.17
C GLU A 147 -18.58 -9.81 -3.50
N ASP A 148 -17.90 -8.86 -4.11
CA ASP A 148 -17.24 -9.04 -5.40
C ASP A 148 -16.09 -10.06 -5.37
N TRP A 149 -15.36 -10.11 -4.25
CA TRP A 149 -14.25 -11.05 -4.05
C TRP A 149 -14.71 -12.39 -3.47
N ASN A 150 -16.03 -12.61 -3.36
CA ASN A 150 -16.66 -13.85 -2.86
C ASN A 150 -16.15 -14.24 -1.45
N PHE A 151 -16.01 -13.26 -0.56
CA PHE A 151 -15.64 -13.52 0.82
C PHE A 151 -16.67 -14.42 1.51
N THR A 152 -16.18 -15.33 2.34
CA THR A 152 -17.01 -16.11 3.26
C THR A 152 -17.69 -15.19 4.28
N ASP A 153 -18.78 -15.62 4.89
CA ASP A 153 -19.49 -14.84 5.91
C ASP A 153 -18.56 -14.43 7.08
N THR A 154 -17.60 -15.28 7.41
CA THR A 154 -16.58 -14.97 8.41
C THR A 154 -15.66 -13.84 7.93
N GLU A 155 -15.17 -13.89 6.71
CA GLU A 155 -14.31 -12.84 6.15
C GLU A 155 -15.05 -11.52 5.99
N LYS A 156 -16.33 -11.56 5.56
CA LYS A 156 -17.20 -10.37 5.50
C LYS A 156 -17.36 -9.72 6.88
N SER A 157 -17.62 -10.54 7.91
CA SER A 157 -17.70 -10.06 9.29
C SER A 157 -16.38 -9.48 9.78
N ASP A 158 -15.26 -10.15 9.50
CA ASP A 158 -13.92 -9.75 9.95
C ASP A 158 -13.44 -8.47 9.23
N VAL A 159 -13.63 -8.34 7.91
CA VAL A 159 -13.25 -7.13 7.17
C VAL A 159 -14.09 -5.92 7.55
N ARG A 160 -15.40 -6.14 7.78
CA ARG A 160 -16.29 -5.09 8.29
C ARG A 160 -15.84 -4.60 9.66
N ARG A 161 -15.49 -5.54 10.58
CA ARG A 161 -14.98 -5.18 11.91
C ARG A 161 -13.67 -4.43 11.83
N ALA A 162 -12.74 -4.88 10.99
CA ALA A 162 -11.47 -4.19 10.77
C ALA A 162 -11.67 -2.77 10.22
N ALA A 163 -12.56 -2.59 9.24
CA ALA A 163 -12.89 -1.27 8.69
C ALA A 163 -13.55 -0.36 9.73
N TYR A 164 -14.44 -0.90 10.55
CA TYR A 164 -15.11 -0.15 11.61
C TYR A 164 -14.13 0.36 12.67
N LEU A 165 -13.15 -0.46 13.07
CA LEU A 165 -12.11 -0.08 14.02
C LEU A 165 -10.96 0.70 13.39
N SER A 166 -10.86 0.68 12.07
CA SER A 166 -9.80 1.37 11.35
C SER A 166 -9.79 2.87 11.65
N LYS A 167 -8.59 3.47 11.65
CA LYS A 167 -8.38 4.89 11.98
C LYS A 167 -8.64 5.27 13.46
N SER A 168 -9.24 4.39 14.31
CA SER A 168 -9.51 4.72 15.71
C SER A 168 -8.25 5.03 16.52
N ASP A 169 -7.13 4.45 16.13
CA ASP A 169 -5.80 4.73 16.70
C ASP A 169 -5.34 6.18 16.50
N LEU A 170 -5.80 6.87 15.46
CA LEU A 170 -5.51 8.28 15.24
C LEU A 170 -6.06 9.20 16.33
N ALA A 171 -7.07 8.74 17.08
CA ALA A 171 -7.67 9.46 18.19
C ALA A 171 -7.08 9.09 19.56
N THR A 172 -6.02 8.28 19.57
CA THR A 172 -5.28 7.91 20.80
C THR A 172 -4.18 8.90 21.10
N GLY A 173 -3.81 9.01 22.37
CA GLY A 173 -2.69 9.84 22.81
C GLY A 173 -1.36 9.33 22.22
N MET A 174 -1.19 8.01 22.18
CA MET A 174 0.02 7.39 21.64
C MET A 174 0.29 7.81 20.18
N VAL A 175 -0.71 7.68 19.30
CA VAL A 175 -0.54 8.02 17.88
C VAL A 175 -0.52 9.53 17.64
N THR A 176 -1.10 10.32 18.55
CA THR A 176 -1.02 11.79 18.49
C THR A 176 0.41 12.26 18.77
N GLU A 177 1.10 11.66 19.73
CA GLU A 177 2.48 11.99 20.08
C GLU A 177 3.51 11.30 19.17
N PHE A 178 3.27 10.03 18.82
CA PHE A 178 4.13 9.20 18.00
C PHE A 178 3.40 8.81 16.72
N THR A 179 3.33 9.73 15.76
CA THR A 179 2.53 9.57 14.53
C THR A 179 2.96 8.39 13.66
N GLU A 180 4.22 7.99 13.73
CA GLU A 180 4.79 6.84 13.04
C GLU A 180 4.27 5.49 13.57
N LEU A 181 3.65 5.46 14.75
CA LEU A 181 3.00 4.29 15.32
C LEU A 181 1.57 4.06 14.80
N GLN A 182 1.10 4.91 13.89
CA GLN A 182 -0.17 4.74 13.20
C GLN A 182 -0.28 3.35 12.58
N GLY A 183 -1.38 2.66 12.85
CA GLY A 183 -1.64 1.29 12.41
C GLY A 183 -1.02 0.23 13.31
N GLU A 184 0.26 0.38 13.71
CA GLU A 184 0.89 -0.55 14.67
C GLU A 184 0.15 -0.53 16.01
N MET A 185 -0.09 0.65 16.57
CA MET A 185 -0.84 0.77 17.83
C MET A 185 -2.31 0.42 17.67
N GLY A 186 -2.91 0.68 16.51
CA GLY A 186 -4.25 0.21 16.21
C GLY A 186 -4.37 -1.31 16.29
N LYS A 187 -3.40 -2.03 15.73
CA LYS A 187 -3.29 -3.49 15.84
C LYS A 187 -3.08 -3.94 17.30
N GLU A 188 -2.13 -3.34 18.00
CA GLU A 188 -1.81 -3.74 19.38
C GLU A 188 -3.02 -3.50 20.33
N TYR A 189 -3.68 -2.35 20.22
CA TYR A 189 -4.89 -2.09 21.01
C TYR A 189 -6.03 -3.05 20.67
N ALA A 190 -6.24 -3.37 19.38
CA ALA A 190 -7.23 -4.35 18.99
C ALA A 190 -6.96 -5.73 19.60
N LEU A 191 -5.71 -6.20 19.61
CA LEU A 191 -5.32 -7.47 20.23
C LEU A 191 -5.56 -7.45 21.75
N LEU A 192 -5.18 -6.35 22.42
CA LEU A 192 -5.37 -6.18 23.85
C LEU A 192 -6.85 -6.10 24.26
N ASP A 193 -7.71 -5.68 23.33
CA ASP A 193 -9.18 -5.65 23.52
C ASP A 193 -9.85 -6.98 23.17
N GLY A 194 -9.09 -8.00 22.75
CA GLY A 194 -9.58 -9.34 22.44
C GLY A 194 -10.15 -9.49 21.03
N GLU A 195 -9.85 -8.57 20.12
CA GLU A 195 -10.21 -8.71 18.70
C GLU A 195 -9.47 -9.90 18.07
N LYS A 196 -10.07 -10.48 17.03
CA LYS A 196 -9.45 -11.58 16.32
C LYS A 196 -8.09 -11.13 15.71
N PRO A 197 -7.05 -11.96 15.76
CA PRO A 197 -5.74 -11.60 15.19
C PRO A 197 -5.79 -11.15 13.72
N LYS A 198 -6.70 -11.73 12.92
CA LYS A 198 -6.90 -11.31 11.51
C LYS A 198 -7.47 -9.88 11.41
N VAL A 199 -8.41 -9.52 12.27
CA VAL A 199 -9.00 -8.17 12.35
C VAL A 199 -7.90 -7.16 12.74
N ALA A 200 -7.16 -7.46 13.79
CA ALA A 200 -6.06 -6.62 14.25
C ALA A 200 -4.97 -6.45 13.18
N ALA A 201 -4.59 -7.52 12.49
CA ALA A 201 -3.63 -7.46 11.38
C ALA A 201 -4.14 -6.57 10.26
N ALA A 202 -5.41 -6.67 9.85
CA ALA A 202 -5.99 -5.85 8.79
C ALA A 202 -6.03 -4.35 9.15
N ILE A 203 -6.19 -4.00 10.43
CA ILE A 203 -6.10 -2.61 10.91
C ILE A 203 -4.71 -2.02 10.64
N PHE A 204 -3.66 -2.80 10.75
CA PHE A 204 -2.31 -2.38 10.36
C PHE A 204 -2.11 -2.40 8.84
N GLU A 205 -2.48 -3.51 8.20
CA GLU A 205 -2.31 -3.74 6.76
C GLU A 205 -3.01 -2.68 5.88
N GLN A 206 -4.04 -1.97 6.38
CA GLN A 206 -4.72 -0.91 5.63
C GLN A 206 -3.79 0.21 5.16
N TYR A 207 -2.70 0.45 5.87
CA TYR A 207 -1.74 1.50 5.51
C TYR A 207 -0.72 1.04 4.47
N MET A 208 -0.58 -0.28 4.27
CA MET A 208 0.41 -0.87 3.36
C MET A 208 -0.02 -0.76 1.88
N PRO A 209 0.92 -0.60 0.95
CA PRO A 209 2.30 -0.19 1.18
C PRO A 209 2.36 1.31 1.55
N ARG A 210 3.24 1.66 2.49
CA ARG A 210 3.42 3.04 3.01
C ARG A 210 4.39 3.86 2.16
N PHE A 211 5.35 3.19 1.52
CA PHE A 211 6.38 3.77 0.67
C PHE A 211 6.74 2.80 -0.47
N ALA A 212 7.56 3.25 -1.42
CA ALA A 212 8.01 2.40 -2.52
C ALA A 212 8.88 1.24 -1.99
N GLY A 213 8.54 0.00 -2.37
CA GLY A 213 9.23 -1.20 -1.87
C GLY A 213 8.78 -1.70 -0.50
N ASP A 214 7.78 -1.05 0.14
CA ASP A 214 7.19 -1.58 1.38
C ASP A 214 6.44 -2.88 1.12
N VAL A 215 6.26 -3.67 2.17
CA VAL A 215 5.50 -4.92 2.11
C VAL A 215 4.02 -4.65 1.78
N LEU A 216 3.42 -5.57 1.05
CA LEU A 216 2.00 -5.53 0.72
C LEU A 216 1.14 -6.19 1.81
N PRO A 217 -0.16 -5.85 1.91
CA PRO A 217 -1.09 -6.57 2.77
C PRO A 217 -1.10 -8.05 2.41
N LYS A 218 -0.97 -8.93 3.42
CA LYS A 218 -0.89 -10.38 3.21
C LYS A 218 -2.25 -11.06 3.23
N SER A 219 -3.14 -10.57 4.11
CA SER A 219 -4.47 -11.16 4.28
C SER A 219 -5.46 -10.64 3.22
N SER A 220 -6.43 -11.46 2.81
CA SER A 220 -7.51 -11.05 1.90
C SER A 220 -8.26 -9.83 2.43
N ILE A 221 -8.60 -9.85 3.72
CA ILE A 221 -9.31 -8.74 4.37
C ILE A 221 -8.43 -7.48 4.51
N GLY A 222 -7.13 -7.64 4.73
CA GLY A 222 -6.18 -6.52 4.75
C GLY A 222 -6.01 -5.88 3.37
N ARG A 223 -5.95 -6.69 2.30
CA ARG A 223 -5.94 -6.22 0.90
C ARG A 223 -7.20 -5.43 0.57
N ALA A 224 -8.37 -5.95 0.93
CA ALA A 224 -9.65 -5.27 0.71
C ALA A 224 -9.72 -3.92 1.44
N LEU A 225 -9.33 -3.89 2.72
CA LEU A 225 -9.35 -2.67 3.52
C LEU A 225 -8.31 -1.64 3.02
N SER A 226 -7.11 -2.08 2.69
CA SER A 226 -6.07 -1.21 2.14
C SER A 226 -6.47 -0.61 0.79
N LEU A 227 -7.05 -1.43 -0.11
CA LEU A 227 -7.58 -0.96 -1.38
C LEU A 227 -8.70 0.06 -1.18
N SER A 228 -9.64 -0.22 -0.26
CA SER A 228 -10.74 0.69 0.09
C SER A 228 -10.21 2.05 0.56
N ASP A 229 -9.21 2.07 1.44
CA ASP A 229 -8.61 3.31 1.95
C ASP A 229 -7.97 4.14 0.83
N LYS A 230 -7.25 3.47 -0.08
CA LYS A 230 -6.62 4.13 -1.23
C LYS A 230 -7.65 4.67 -2.23
N LEU A 231 -8.71 3.91 -2.49
CA LEU A 231 -9.78 4.35 -3.38
C LEU A 231 -10.58 5.53 -2.80
N ASP A 232 -10.88 5.52 -1.49
CA ASP A 232 -11.51 6.66 -0.81
C ASP A 232 -10.63 7.92 -0.90
N ASN A 233 -9.32 7.79 -0.67
CA ASN A 233 -8.37 8.90 -0.78
C ASN A 233 -8.31 9.46 -2.20
N LEU A 234 -8.21 8.59 -3.21
CA LEU A 234 -8.20 8.99 -4.62
C LEU A 234 -9.52 9.68 -4.99
N ALA A 235 -10.65 9.06 -4.68
CA ALA A 235 -11.98 9.60 -4.97
C ALA A 235 -12.19 10.99 -4.35
N ALA A 236 -11.90 11.14 -3.05
CA ALA A 236 -12.06 12.41 -2.34
C ALA A 236 -11.17 13.51 -2.92
N THR A 237 -9.91 13.21 -3.17
CA THR A 237 -8.93 14.20 -3.62
C THR A 237 -9.17 14.63 -5.07
N PHE A 238 -9.56 13.68 -5.96
CA PHE A 238 -9.90 14.00 -7.34
C PHE A 238 -11.22 14.76 -7.44
N LEU A 239 -12.21 14.43 -6.62
CA LEU A 239 -13.46 15.18 -6.54
C LEU A 239 -13.23 16.64 -6.12
N ARG A 240 -12.27 16.88 -5.24
CA ARG A 240 -11.80 18.21 -4.82
C ARG A 240 -10.89 18.90 -5.85
N ARG A 241 -10.58 18.24 -6.98
CA ARG A 241 -9.67 18.73 -8.03
C ARG A 241 -8.25 19.00 -7.55
N LEU A 242 -7.83 18.37 -6.44
CA LEU A 242 -6.47 18.45 -5.88
C LEU A 242 -5.54 17.42 -6.52
N ILE A 243 -5.50 17.42 -7.87
CA ILE A 243 -4.78 16.45 -8.67
C ILE A 243 -3.28 16.76 -8.64
N PRO A 244 -2.41 15.77 -8.46
CA PRO A 244 -0.96 15.96 -8.50
C PRO A 244 -0.49 16.57 -9.82
N THR A 245 0.35 17.62 -9.74
CA THR A 245 0.94 18.27 -10.91
C THR A 245 2.45 18.31 -10.80
N GLY A 246 3.16 17.97 -11.89
CA GLY A 246 4.63 17.96 -11.92
C GLY A 246 5.22 17.14 -10.77
N SER A 247 6.09 17.74 -9.95
CA SER A 247 6.69 17.12 -8.77
C SER A 247 5.83 17.18 -7.50
N GLN A 248 4.74 17.96 -7.51
CA GLN A 248 3.90 18.16 -6.32
C GLN A 248 2.87 17.04 -6.19
N ASP A 249 2.90 16.33 -5.07
CA ASP A 249 1.94 15.29 -4.69
C ASP A 249 1.76 15.29 -3.15
N PRO A 250 1.14 16.32 -2.59
CA PRO A 250 1.05 16.49 -1.14
C PRO A 250 0.23 15.39 -0.44
N PHE A 251 -0.64 14.70 -1.18
CA PHE A 251 -1.46 13.60 -0.69
C PHE A 251 -0.91 12.22 -1.06
N ALA A 252 0.28 12.16 -1.66
CA ALA A 252 0.93 10.92 -2.08
C ALA A 252 0.05 10.01 -2.98
N LEU A 253 -0.78 10.61 -3.83
CA LEU A 253 -1.75 9.88 -4.67
C LEU A 253 -1.08 8.95 -5.68
N ARG A 254 0.11 9.34 -6.20
CA ARG A 254 0.90 8.46 -7.09
C ARG A 254 1.26 7.16 -6.38
N ARG A 255 1.78 7.26 -5.18
CA ARG A 255 2.15 6.11 -4.35
C ARG A 255 0.93 5.29 -3.96
N GLN A 256 -0.19 5.92 -3.62
CA GLN A 256 -1.44 5.22 -3.31
C GLN A 256 -1.97 4.45 -4.51
N THR A 257 -1.92 5.03 -5.72
CA THR A 257 -2.34 4.35 -6.95
C THR A 257 -1.43 3.18 -7.29
N ILE A 258 -0.11 3.35 -7.18
CA ILE A 258 0.86 2.26 -7.36
C ILE A 258 0.59 1.14 -6.33
N GLY A 259 0.34 1.51 -5.08
CA GLY A 259 -0.02 0.54 -4.02
C GLY A 259 -1.30 -0.22 -4.35
N ALA A 260 -2.33 0.43 -4.87
CA ALA A 260 -3.57 -0.22 -5.30
C ALA A 260 -3.32 -1.19 -6.46
N ILE A 261 -2.51 -0.81 -7.46
CA ILE A 261 -2.10 -1.68 -8.56
C ILE A 261 -1.39 -2.92 -8.01
N HIS A 262 -0.36 -2.74 -7.17
CA HIS A 262 0.39 -3.88 -6.61
C HIS A 262 -0.45 -4.79 -5.71
N ILE A 263 -1.44 -4.26 -4.96
CA ILE A 263 -2.37 -5.08 -4.19
C ILE A 263 -3.16 -6.03 -5.10
N LEU A 264 -3.63 -5.53 -6.26
CA LEU A 264 -4.40 -6.32 -7.21
C LEU A 264 -3.51 -7.33 -7.96
N THR A 265 -2.32 -6.92 -8.39
CA THR A 265 -1.41 -7.78 -9.17
C THR A 265 -0.75 -8.86 -8.30
N ASP A 266 -0.23 -8.52 -7.10
CA ASP A 266 0.35 -9.49 -6.16
C ASP A 266 -0.70 -10.46 -5.61
N GLY A 267 -1.93 -9.97 -5.44
CA GLY A 267 -3.06 -10.79 -5.00
C GLY A 267 -3.67 -11.65 -6.09
N GLU A 268 -3.25 -11.52 -7.35
CA GLU A 268 -3.86 -12.16 -8.51
C GLU A 268 -5.38 -11.91 -8.59
N ILE A 269 -5.79 -10.67 -8.27
CA ILE A 269 -7.18 -10.31 -8.06
C ILE A 269 -7.79 -9.76 -9.35
N HIS A 270 -8.71 -10.51 -9.93
CA HIS A 270 -9.55 -10.07 -11.03
C HIS A 270 -10.72 -9.23 -10.49
N TRP A 271 -10.65 -7.91 -10.68
CA TRP A 271 -11.69 -7.00 -10.20
C TRP A 271 -11.75 -5.72 -11.02
N ASP A 272 -12.96 -5.24 -11.29
CA ASP A 272 -13.16 -3.96 -12.00
C ASP A 272 -12.86 -2.78 -11.09
N ILE A 273 -11.65 -2.20 -11.26
CA ILE A 273 -11.21 -1.03 -10.49
C ILE A 273 -12.09 0.20 -10.70
N ARG A 274 -12.71 0.35 -11.88
CA ARG A 274 -13.63 1.48 -12.15
C ARG A 274 -14.90 1.36 -11.32
N LYS A 275 -15.39 0.14 -11.10
CA LYS A 275 -16.49 -0.12 -10.15
C LYS A 275 -16.11 0.38 -8.77
N GLY A 276 -14.92 0.03 -8.27
CA GLY A 276 -14.43 0.47 -6.97
C GLY A 276 -14.31 1.99 -6.84
N VAL A 277 -13.77 2.65 -7.86
CA VAL A 277 -13.69 4.13 -7.92
C VAL A 277 -15.10 4.75 -7.88
N LYS A 278 -16.04 4.23 -8.64
CA LYS A 278 -17.42 4.73 -8.65
C LYS A 278 -18.12 4.52 -7.31
N LEU A 279 -17.91 3.37 -6.67
CA LEU A 279 -18.42 3.10 -5.32
C LEU A 279 -17.88 4.12 -4.31
N ALA A 280 -16.57 4.37 -4.32
CA ALA A 280 -15.95 5.36 -3.42
C ALA A 280 -16.53 6.77 -3.67
N LEU A 281 -16.66 7.19 -4.93
CA LEU A 281 -17.25 8.48 -5.30
C LEU A 281 -18.72 8.58 -4.90
N ALA A 282 -19.50 7.49 -5.00
CA ALA A 282 -20.91 7.47 -4.64
C ALA A 282 -21.13 7.83 -3.16
N LEU A 283 -20.19 7.46 -2.29
CA LEU A 283 -20.24 7.73 -0.85
C LEU A 283 -19.82 9.16 -0.46
N LEU A 284 -19.29 9.93 -1.40
CA LEU A 284 -18.83 11.31 -1.17
C LEU A 284 -19.91 12.33 -1.56
N PRO A 285 -19.89 13.54 -0.99
CA PRO A 285 -20.75 14.64 -1.43
C PRO A 285 -20.40 15.08 -2.86
N GLY A 286 -21.34 15.70 -3.58
CA GLY A 286 -21.13 16.23 -4.93
C GLY A 286 -22.18 15.74 -5.93
N THR A 287 -22.25 16.41 -7.07
CA THR A 287 -23.18 16.08 -8.15
C THR A 287 -22.69 14.83 -8.93
N GLN A 288 -23.62 14.19 -9.63
CA GLN A 288 -23.28 13.03 -10.47
C GLN A 288 -22.26 13.41 -11.56
N GLU A 289 -22.40 14.59 -12.15
CA GLU A 289 -21.47 15.10 -13.18
C GLU A 289 -20.05 15.27 -12.63
N GLU A 290 -19.92 15.85 -11.42
CA GLU A 290 -18.60 15.99 -10.77
C GLU A 290 -17.96 14.63 -10.46
N LYS A 291 -18.77 13.67 -10.01
CA LYS A 291 -18.31 12.30 -9.70
C LYS A 291 -17.87 11.57 -10.96
N GLU A 292 -18.59 11.68 -12.05
CA GLU A 292 -18.21 11.08 -13.34
C GLU A 292 -16.92 11.71 -13.90
N ALA A 293 -16.81 13.04 -13.84
CA ALA A 293 -15.58 13.72 -14.23
C ALA A 293 -14.37 13.32 -13.36
N ALA A 294 -14.57 13.12 -12.05
CA ALA A 294 -13.54 12.62 -11.15
C ALA A 294 -13.17 11.17 -11.47
N ALA A 295 -14.16 10.30 -11.72
CA ALA A 295 -13.92 8.88 -12.07
C ALA A 295 -13.04 8.75 -13.32
N ASN A 296 -13.35 9.49 -14.38
CA ASN A 296 -12.55 9.47 -15.60
C ASN A 296 -11.09 9.91 -15.37
N LYS A 297 -10.89 10.94 -14.53
CA LYS A 297 -9.53 11.39 -14.19
C LYS A 297 -8.77 10.38 -13.32
N VAL A 298 -9.44 9.67 -12.42
CA VAL A 298 -8.83 8.60 -11.63
C VAL A 298 -8.45 7.44 -12.55
N GLU A 299 -9.31 7.06 -13.51
CA GLU A 299 -8.99 6.03 -14.50
C GLU A 299 -7.75 6.41 -15.33
N ASP A 300 -7.67 7.63 -15.84
CA ASP A 300 -6.49 8.13 -16.57
C ASP A 300 -5.24 8.13 -15.67
N PHE A 301 -5.41 8.38 -14.38
CA PHE A 301 -4.33 8.36 -13.42
C PHE A 301 -3.81 6.94 -13.17
N PHE A 302 -4.69 5.94 -13.10
CA PHE A 302 -4.31 4.52 -13.08
C PHE A 302 -3.59 4.12 -14.36
N ARG A 303 -4.14 4.49 -15.53
CA ARG A 303 -3.53 4.20 -16.84
C ARG A 303 -2.07 4.65 -16.94
N GLN A 304 -1.80 5.88 -16.49
CA GLN A 304 -0.44 6.42 -16.48
C GLN A 304 0.51 5.64 -15.56
N ARG A 305 0.01 5.13 -14.42
CA ARG A 305 0.84 4.37 -13.46
C ARG A 305 1.08 2.95 -13.96
N ILE A 306 0.06 2.29 -14.50
CA ILE A 306 0.20 0.96 -15.13
C ILE A 306 1.21 1.04 -16.27
N LYS A 307 1.11 2.08 -17.14
CA LYS A 307 2.09 2.32 -18.21
C LYS A 307 3.51 2.41 -17.68
N ALA A 308 3.73 3.22 -16.64
CA ALA A 308 5.06 3.40 -16.05
C ALA A 308 5.61 2.08 -15.47
N ILE A 309 4.79 1.34 -14.72
CA ILE A 309 5.21 0.06 -14.11
C ILE A 309 5.59 -0.95 -15.20
N LEU A 310 4.74 -1.16 -16.21
CA LEU A 310 5.02 -2.12 -17.28
C LEU A 310 6.30 -1.77 -18.07
N LEU A 311 6.55 -0.47 -18.31
CA LEU A 311 7.81 -0.03 -18.95
C LEU A 311 9.02 -0.27 -18.05
N ASP A 312 8.91 -0.03 -16.74
CA ASP A 312 9.98 -0.30 -15.77
C ASP A 312 10.27 -1.80 -15.63
N GLU A 313 9.26 -2.67 -15.84
CA GLU A 313 9.39 -4.12 -15.92
C GLU A 313 9.98 -4.59 -17.26
N GLY A 314 10.25 -3.68 -18.21
CA GLY A 314 10.88 -3.98 -19.48
C GLY A 314 9.91 -4.45 -20.57
N VAL A 315 8.60 -4.23 -20.42
CA VAL A 315 7.61 -4.52 -21.47
C VAL A 315 7.74 -3.52 -22.60
N ASP A 316 7.73 -4.00 -23.85
CA ASP A 316 7.87 -3.15 -25.03
C ASP A 316 6.76 -2.11 -25.13
N TYR A 317 7.11 -0.90 -25.56
CA TYR A 317 6.21 0.24 -25.63
C TYR A 317 4.92 -0.01 -26.45
N ASP A 318 5.02 -0.72 -27.56
CA ASP A 318 3.89 -1.05 -28.43
C ASP A 318 2.93 -2.06 -27.78
N ILE A 319 3.46 -3.00 -26.98
CA ILE A 319 2.64 -3.91 -26.17
C ILE A 319 1.91 -3.13 -25.09
N VAL A 320 2.62 -2.26 -24.37
CA VAL A 320 2.03 -1.42 -23.32
C VAL A 320 0.90 -0.57 -23.90
N ASP A 321 1.11 0.09 -25.02
CA ASP A 321 0.06 0.89 -25.68
C ASP A 321 -1.11 0.03 -26.13
N ALA A 322 -0.86 -1.18 -26.64
CA ALA A 322 -1.91 -2.09 -27.07
C ALA A 322 -2.81 -2.53 -25.91
N VAL A 323 -2.24 -2.97 -24.78
CA VAL A 323 -3.02 -3.43 -23.62
C VAL A 323 -3.76 -2.31 -22.90
N LEU A 324 -3.31 -1.05 -23.06
CA LEU A 324 -3.92 0.14 -22.47
C LEU A 324 -4.90 0.87 -23.39
N THR A 325 -5.16 0.38 -24.61
CA THR A 325 -6.10 1.03 -25.55
C THR A 325 -7.54 0.98 -25.07
N GLY A 326 -7.90 -0.04 -24.29
CA GLY A 326 -9.26 -0.21 -23.72
C GLY A 326 -9.48 0.53 -22.41
N ALA A 327 -10.57 0.22 -21.75
CA ALA A 327 -10.85 0.64 -20.39
C ALA A 327 -9.92 -0.03 -19.38
N ILE A 328 -9.59 0.66 -18.29
CA ILE A 328 -8.80 0.10 -17.18
C ILE A 328 -9.81 -0.55 -16.20
N ASP A 329 -10.33 -1.69 -16.57
CA ASP A 329 -11.28 -2.45 -15.73
C ASP A 329 -10.54 -3.47 -14.85
N ASP A 330 -9.88 -4.45 -15.42
CA ASP A 330 -9.17 -5.49 -14.70
C ASP A 330 -7.65 -5.25 -14.78
N VAL A 331 -7.09 -4.67 -13.72
CA VAL A 331 -5.67 -4.32 -13.64
C VAL A 331 -4.80 -5.58 -13.76
N TYR A 332 -5.13 -6.66 -13.04
CA TYR A 332 -4.34 -7.89 -13.09
C TYR A 332 -4.36 -8.54 -14.50
N ALA A 333 -5.51 -8.56 -15.14
CA ALA A 333 -5.62 -9.07 -16.51
C ALA A 333 -4.79 -8.24 -17.52
N ILE A 334 -4.65 -6.92 -17.31
CA ILE A 334 -3.78 -6.06 -18.14
C ILE A 334 -2.33 -6.50 -18.02
N PHE A 335 -1.82 -6.75 -16.80
CA PHE A 335 -0.46 -7.24 -16.56
C PHE A 335 -0.25 -8.63 -17.17
N LEU A 336 -1.20 -9.56 -16.96
CA LEU A 336 -1.12 -10.90 -17.58
C LEU A 336 -1.05 -10.83 -19.10
N LYS A 337 -1.89 -9.99 -19.73
CA LYS A 337 -1.86 -9.80 -21.20
C LYS A 337 -0.52 -9.22 -21.66
N ALA A 338 0.00 -8.20 -20.97
CA ALA A 338 1.25 -7.57 -21.33
C ALA A 338 2.44 -8.56 -21.28
N HIS A 339 2.56 -9.31 -20.18
CA HIS A 339 3.63 -10.30 -20.03
C HIS A 339 3.47 -11.48 -21.01
N SER A 340 2.25 -11.97 -21.22
CA SER A 340 1.99 -13.02 -22.22
C SER A 340 2.36 -12.58 -23.64
N MET A 341 2.05 -11.34 -24.01
CA MET A 341 2.44 -10.79 -25.31
C MET A 341 3.97 -10.62 -25.42
N MET A 342 4.63 -10.23 -24.33
CA MET A 342 6.09 -10.11 -24.28
C MET A 342 6.76 -11.49 -24.44
N ASP A 343 6.28 -12.52 -23.76
CA ASP A 343 6.76 -13.90 -23.88
C ASP A 343 6.60 -14.45 -25.30
N SER A 344 5.46 -14.17 -25.94
CA SER A 344 5.20 -14.55 -27.33
C SER A 344 6.15 -13.83 -28.30
N HIS A 345 6.48 -12.56 -28.02
CA HIS A 345 7.44 -11.79 -28.82
C HIS A 345 8.84 -12.44 -28.80
N VAL A 346 9.30 -12.83 -27.62
CA VAL A 346 10.61 -13.50 -27.45
C VAL A 346 10.63 -14.89 -28.11
N LYS A 347 9.48 -15.58 -28.20
CA LYS A 347 9.37 -16.95 -28.79
C LYS A 347 9.27 -17.00 -30.32
N GLY A 348 9.35 -15.87 -31.03
CA GLY A 348 9.45 -15.86 -32.50
C GLY A 348 8.15 -15.63 -33.27
N GLU A 349 7.07 -15.16 -32.62
CA GLU A 349 5.82 -14.75 -33.30
C GLU A 349 5.92 -13.35 -33.97
N LEU A 350 7.15 -12.88 -34.18
CA LEU A 350 7.45 -11.57 -34.80
C LEU A 350 6.82 -11.44 -36.20
N GLU A 351 6.82 -12.52 -36.99
CA GLU A 351 6.24 -12.53 -38.34
C GLU A 351 4.73 -12.31 -38.32
N MET A 352 4.04 -12.94 -37.36
CA MET A 352 2.58 -12.80 -37.22
C MET A 352 2.22 -11.37 -36.79
N ARG A 353 2.95 -10.78 -35.84
CA ARG A 353 2.76 -9.39 -35.41
C ARG A 353 3.01 -8.41 -36.55
N GLN A 354 4.06 -8.61 -37.33
CA GLN A 354 4.35 -7.79 -38.50
C GLN A 354 3.25 -7.88 -39.56
N ALA A 355 2.70 -9.07 -39.78
CA ALA A 355 1.58 -9.29 -40.70
C ALA A 355 0.32 -8.57 -40.22
N VAL A 356 -0.03 -8.69 -38.95
CA VAL A 356 -1.19 -7.97 -38.33
C VAL A 356 -0.99 -6.46 -38.41
N THR A 357 0.21 -5.95 -38.06
CA THR A 357 0.52 -4.51 -38.16
C THR A 357 0.39 -3.99 -39.57
N ARG A 358 0.83 -4.74 -40.56
CA ARG A 358 0.66 -4.39 -42.00
C ARG A 358 -0.83 -4.32 -42.37
N LEU A 359 -1.62 -5.32 -41.96
CA LEU A 359 -3.07 -5.33 -42.21
C LEU A 359 -3.76 -4.12 -41.57
N VAL A 360 -3.49 -3.82 -40.31
CA VAL A 360 -4.05 -2.66 -39.60
C VAL A 360 -3.67 -1.36 -40.31
N ASN A 361 -2.42 -1.21 -40.73
CA ASN A 361 -1.96 0.00 -41.43
C ASN A 361 -2.60 0.16 -42.80
N ILE A 362 -2.83 -0.95 -43.53
CA ILE A 362 -3.50 -0.93 -44.85
C ILE A 362 -4.99 -0.56 -44.71
N THR A 363 -5.63 -0.99 -43.62
CA THR A 363 -7.07 -0.75 -43.38
C THR A 363 -7.34 0.56 -42.62
N LYS A 364 -6.29 1.22 -42.10
CA LYS A 364 -6.43 2.47 -41.32
C LYS A 364 -7.13 3.56 -42.14
N GLY A 365 -8.26 4.06 -41.61
CA GLY A 365 -9.06 5.10 -42.27
C GLY A 365 -9.98 4.59 -43.41
N LYS A 366 -10.05 3.28 -43.63
CA LYS A 366 -10.98 2.69 -44.59
C LYS A 366 -12.29 2.27 -43.92
N ILE A 367 -13.40 2.46 -44.59
CA ILE A 367 -14.71 2.03 -44.12
C ILE A 367 -14.81 0.53 -44.40
N ALA A 368 -15.27 -0.26 -43.42
CA ALA A 368 -15.59 -1.66 -43.64
C ALA A 368 -16.69 -1.76 -44.71
N VAL A 369 -16.42 -2.53 -45.74
CA VAL A 369 -17.37 -2.87 -46.80
C VAL A 369 -17.66 -4.36 -46.78
N GLU A 370 -18.83 -4.77 -47.27
CA GLU A 370 -19.16 -6.18 -47.40
C GLU A 370 -18.19 -6.86 -48.38
N ILE A 371 -17.60 -7.95 -47.95
CA ILE A 371 -16.66 -8.72 -48.77
C ILE A 371 -17.49 -9.42 -49.86
N ARG A 372 -17.03 -9.27 -51.09
CA ARG A 372 -17.64 -9.96 -52.27
C ARG A 372 -16.66 -11.02 -52.76
N PRO A 373 -16.85 -12.29 -52.37
CA PRO A 373 -15.91 -13.37 -52.66
C PRO A 373 -15.68 -13.55 -54.18
N GLU A 374 -16.69 -13.26 -54.99
CA GLU A 374 -16.61 -13.34 -56.44
C GLU A 374 -15.63 -12.36 -57.09
N LEU A 375 -15.20 -11.33 -56.36
CA LEU A 375 -14.23 -10.36 -56.84
C LEU A 375 -12.80 -10.71 -56.47
N LEU A 376 -12.55 -11.74 -55.65
CA LEU A 376 -11.26 -12.19 -55.24
C LEU A 376 -10.62 -13.02 -56.39
N THR A 377 -9.66 -12.43 -57.07
CA THR A 377 -9.02 -13.06 -58.24
C THR A 377 -7.72 -13.78 -57.88
N GLU A 378 -6.96 -13.22 -56.97
CA GLU A 378 -5.67 -13.76 -56.56
C GLU A 378 -5.79 -14.94 -55.59
N GLU A 379 -4.94 -15.94 -55.72
CA GLU A 379 -4.91 -17.13 -54.85
C GLU A 379 -4.70 -16.74 -53.38
N ALA A 380 -3.85 -15.73 -53.13
CA ALA A 380 -3.60 -15.21 -51.79
C ALA A 380 -4.85 -14.57 -51.15
N GLU A 381 -5.68 -13.86 -51.94
CA GLU A 381 -6.93 -13.27 -51.50
C GLU A 381 -7.94 -14.35 -51.09
N LYS A 382 -8.09 -15.42 -51.96
CA LYS A 382 -8.98 -16.52 -51.68
C LYS A 382 -8.57 -17.30 -50.42
N ASN A 383 -7.26 -17.55 -50.26
CA ASN A 383 -6.73 -18.20 -49.06
C ASN A 383 -6.93 -17.36 -47.80
N LEU A 384 -6.79 -16.06 -47.88
CA LEU A 384 -7.06 -15.14 -46.76
C LEU A 384 -8.55 -15.14 -46.40
N TYR A 385 -9.41 -15.11 -47.39
CA TYR A 385 -10.87 -15.17 -47.17
C TYR A 385 -11.28 -16.50 -46.52
N ALA A 386 -10.81 -17.62 -47.02
CA ALA A 386 -11.06 -18.93 -46.43
C ALA A 386 -10.53 -19.04 -44.96
N ALA A 387 -9.36 -18.43 -44.68
CA ALA A 387 -8.83 -18.36 -43.32
C ALA A 387 -9.71 -17.49 -42.41
N LEU A 388 -10.26 -16.38 -42.91
CA LEU A 388 -11.18 -15.50 -42.17
C LEU A 388 -12.50 -16.21 -41.83
N GLU A 389 -13.10 -16.95 -42.80
CA GLU A 389 -14.29 -17.75 -42.52
C GLU A 389 -14.04 -18.77 -41.43
N LYS A 390 -12.95 -19.49 -41.53
CA LYS A 390 -12.52 -20.49 -40.52
C LYS A 390 -12.27 -19.87 -39.14
N ALA A 391 -11.67 -18.65 -39.06
CA ALA A 391 -11.49 -17.93 -37.82
C ALA A 391 -12.83 -17.41 -37.23
N GLY A 392 -13.79 -17.06 -38.04
CA GLY A 392 -15.15 -16.66 -37.63
C GLY A 392 -15.97 -17.78 -36.99
N GLU A 393 -15.63 -19.03 -37.24
CA GLU A 393 -16.23 -20.22 -36.62
C GLU A 393 -15.67 -20.54 -35.22
N ILE A 394 -14.53 -19.94 -34.86
CA ILE A 394 -13.92 -20.04 -33.52
C ILE A 394 -14.51 -18.91 -32.67
N LYS A 395 -15.55 -19.22 -31.90
CA LYS A 395 -16.13 -18.31 -30.89
C LYS A 395 -15.58 -18.62 -29.52
#